data_c433a203efbaceb660cef6c5c190c4d7
#
_entry.id   c433a203efbaceb660cef6c5c190c4d7
#
_cell.length_a   1.000
_cell.length_b   1.000
_cell.length_c   1.000
_cell.angle_alpha   90.00
_cell.angle_beta   90.00
_cell.angle_gamma   90.00
#
_symmetry.space_group_name_H-M   'P 1'
#
loop_
_entity.id
_entity.type
_entity.pdbx_description
1 polymer ?
#
loop_
_entity_poly.entity_id
_entity_poly.type
_entity_poly.pdbx_seq_one_letter_code
_entity_poly.pdbx_strand_id
1 'polypeptide(L)'
;MSRCLTVFINALTALTTLVLLAGCSTLSPYSHITKLNLKLTASDQLNPDLNGRPSPIVVRLFELKHPVAFENADFFSLYEHAKESLAPDIVAMEELELRPGETVELKLSVEEGSLYVGVLAA
;
A
#
# COMPACT_ATOMS: atom_id res chain seq x y z
N MET A 1 -13.30 -65.22 9.61
CA MET A 1 -13.75 -63.98 10.27
C MET A 1 -12.61 -63.01 10.60
N SER A 2 -11.45 -63.48 11.05
CA SER A 2 -10.31 -62.59 11.38
C SER A 2 -9.73 -61.79 10.21
N ARG A 3 -9.67 -62.40 9.02
CA ARG A 3 -9.13 -61.72 7.82
C ARG A 3 -9.99 -60.54 7.31
N CYS A 4 -11.30 -60.65 7.40
CA CYS A 4 -12.18 -59.55 7.04
C CYS A 4 -12.07 -58.37 8.03
N LEU A 5 -11.96 -58.66 9.31
CA LEU A 5 -11.83 -57.62 10.35
C LEU A 5 -10.53 -56.83 10.18
N THR A 6 -9.42 -57.52 9.85
CA THR A 6 -8.11 -56.87 9.62
C THR A 6 -8.13 -55.97 8.38
N VAL A 7 -8.83 -56.38 7.31
CA VAL A 7 -8.97 -55.58 6.10
C VAL A 7 -9.82 -54.31 6.38
N PHE A 8 -10.89 -54.46 7.16
CA PHE A 8 -11.71 -53.30 7.55
C PHE A 8 -10.96 -52.30 8.44
N ILE A 9 -10.15 -52.78 9.38
CA ILE A 9 -9.34 -51.92 10.24
C ILE A 9 -8.27 -51.20 9.42
N ASN A 10 -7.58 -51.87 8.50
CA ASN A 10 -6.58 -51.22 7.63
C ASN A 10 -7.21 -50.20 6.65
N ALA A 11 -8.38 -50.47 6.12
CA ALA A 11 -9.09 -49.55 5.26
C ALA A 11 -9.56 -48.31 6.03
N LEU A 12 -10.02 -48.46 7.27
CA LEU A 12 -10.44 -47.38 8.12
C LEU A 12 -9.27 -46.49 8.56
N THR A 13 -8.12 -47.10 8.89
CA THR A 13 -6.91 -46.34 9.25
C THR A 13 -6.33 -45.58 8.04
N ALA A 14 -6.35 -46.17 6.85
CA ALA A 14 -5.94 -45.49 5.63
C ALA A 14 -6.84 -44.30 5.28
N LEU A 15 -8.15 -44.44 5.48
CA LEU A 15 -9.12 -43.36 5.24
C LEU A 15 -8.95 -42.22 6.24
N THR A 16 -8.73 -42.52 7.53
CA THR A 16 -8.48 -41.49 8.56
C THR A 16 -7.16 -40.76 8.34
N THR A 17 -6.09 -41.43 7.92
CA THR A 17 -4.82 -40.74 7.58
C THR A 17 -4.96 -39.85 6.35
N LEU A 18 -5.74 -40.25 5.36
CA LEU A 18 -5.98 -39.44 4.15
C LEU A 18 -6.76 -38.15 4.48
N VAL A 19 -7.74 -38.24 5.38
CA VAL A 19 -8.53 -37.05 5.83
C VAL A 19 -7.67 -36.09 6.65
N LEU A 20 -6.72 -36.58 7.44
CA LEU A 20 -5.82 -35.74 8.23
C LEU A 20 -4.79 -34.99 7.39
N LEU A 21 -4.40 -35.52 6.22
CA LEU A 21 -3.49 -34.87 5.28
C LEU A 21 -4.18 -33.78 4.42
N ALA A 22 -5.49 -33.83 4.25
CA ALA A 22 -6.25 -32.86 3.49
C ALA A 22 -6.58 -31.58 4.28
N GLY A 23 -6.29 -31.54 5.58
CA GLY A 23 -6.73 -30.48 6.49
C GLY A 23 -5.83 -29.25 6.62
N CYS A 24 -4.72 -29.15 5.89
CA CYS A 24 -3.75 -28.06 6.10
C CYS A 24 -3.58 -27.09 4.94
N SER A 25 -4.60 -26.84 4.15
CA SER A 25 -4.60 -25.73 3.20
C SER A 25 -5.69 -24.73 3.53
N THR A 26 -5.69 -24.22 4.74
CA THR A 26 -6.27 -22.90 4.98
C THR A 26 -5.30 -21.88 4.42
N LEU A 27 -5.33 -21.70 3.12
CA LEU A 27 -4.87 -20.50 2.45
C LEU A 27 -5.65 -19.36 3.08
N SER A 28 -5.03 -18.70 4.05
CA SER A 28 -5.55 -17.47 4.58
C SER A 28 -5.48 -16.43 3.46
N PRO A 29 -6.61 -15.94 2.93
CA PRO A 29 -6.61 -14.87 1.94
C PRO A 29 -6.44 -13.50 2.62
N TYR A 30 -5.70 -13.43 3.73
CA TYR A 30 -5.30 -12.17 4.32
C TYR A 30 -4.15 -11.61 3.48
N SER A 31 -4.50 -10.95 2.39
CA SER A 31 -3.61 -9.96 1.81
C SER A 31 -3.50 -8.83 2.83
N HIS A 32 -2.34 -8.64 3.42
CA HIS A 32 -2.01 -7.52 4.32
C HIS A 32 -1.88 -6.19 3.56
N ILE A 33 -2.55 -6.07 2.42
CA ILE A 33 -2.57 -4.85 1.62
C ILE A 33 -3.57 -3.90 2.28
N THR A 34 -3.06 -2.87 2.91
CA THR A 34 -3.87 -1.77 3.39
C THR A 34 -4.32 -0.93 2.21
N LYS A 35 -5.63 -0.71 2.09
CA LYS A 35 -6.20 0.18 1.08
C LYS A 35 -6.42 1.55 1.70
N LEU A 36 -5.82 2.57 1.10
CA LEU A 36 -6.00 3.96 1.48
C LEU A 36 -6.85 4.66 0.43
N ASN A 37 -7.95 5.29 0.87
CA ASN A 37 -8.74 6.18 0.01
C ASN A 37 -8.32 7.62 0.31
N LEU A 38 -7.71 8.25 -0.67
CA LEU A 38 -7.25 9.63 -0.59
C LEU A 38 -8.07 10.49 -1.54
N LYS A 39 -8.63 11.59 -1.02
CA LYS A 39 -9.32 12.60 -1.82
C LYS A 39 -8.53 13.89 -1.81
N LEU A 40 -8.10 14.33 -2.98
CA LEU A 40 -7.41 15.60 -3.19
C LEU A 40 -8.37 16.56 -3.90
N THR A 41 -8.57 17.74 -3.31
CA THR A 41 -9.42 18.78 -3.90
C THR A 41 -8.58 20.03 -4.10
N ALA A 42 -8.45 20.47 -5.34
CA ALA A 42 -7.76 21.70 -5.69
C ALA A 42 -8.69 22.91 -5.60
N SER A 43 -8.16 24.00 -5.08
CA SER A 43 -8.80 25.30 -5.16
C SER A 43 -8.85 25.77 -6.62
N ASP A 44 -9.87 26.57 -6.98
CA ASP A 44 -9.92 27.27 -8.27
C ASP A 44 -8.76 28.25 -8.46
N GLN A 45 -8.12 28.68 -7.38
CA GLN A 45 -6.95 29.58 -7.36
C GLN A 45 -5.64 28.85 -7.12
N LEU A 46 -5.59 27.55 -7.44
CA LEU A 46 -4.39 26.73 -7.25
C LEU A 46 -3.19 27.29 -7.99
N ASN A 47 -2.03 27.33 -7.32
CA ASN A 47 -0.73 27.66 -7.90
C ASN A 47 -0.76 28.84 -8.90
N PRO A 48 -1.17 30.06 -8.47
CA PRO A 48 -1.28 31.19 -9.38
C PRO A 48 0.08 31.60 -9.95
N ASP A 49 0.12 31.86 -11.25
CA ASP A 49 1.27 32.44 -11.92
C ASP A 49 1.51 33.91 -11.54
N LEU A 50 2.56 34.54 -12.09
CA LEU A 50 2.89 35.95 -11.83
C LEU A 50 1.77 36.93 -12.24
N ASN A 51 0.85 36.50 -13.09
CA ASN A 51 -0.30 37.27 -13.52
C ASN A 51 -1.59 36.95 -12.74
N GLY A 52 -1.48 36.10 -11.70
CA GLY A 52 -2.59 35.63 -10.88
C GLY A 52 -3.47 34.56 -11.54
N ARG A 53 -3.03 33.95 -12.64
CA ARG A 53 -3.78 32.89 -13.31
C ARG A 53 -3.51 31.53 -12.65
N PRO A 54 -4.56 30.78 -12.29
CA PRO A 54 -4.40 29.45 -11.73
C PRO A 54 -3.63 28.52 -12.68
N SER A 55 -2.78 27.67 -12.11
CA SER A 55 -1.95 26.74 -12.85
C SER A 55 -1.99 25.36 -12.20
N PRO A 56 -1.76 24.27 -12.95
CA PRO A 56 -1.59 22.94 -12.38
C PRO A 56 -0.43 22.86 -11.41
N ILE A 57 -0.52 21.90 -10.46
CA ILE A 57 0.54 21.59 -9.51
C ILE A 57 0.82 20.10 -9.53
N VAL A 58 2.07 19.71 -9.29
CA VAL A 58 2.45 18.32 -9.12
C VAL A 58 2.32 17.95 -7.65
N VAL A 59 1.63 16.85 -7.38
CA VAL A 59 1.51 16.28 -6.05
C VAL A 59 2.28 14.97 -6.01
N ARG A 60 3.19 14.85 -5.05
CA ARG A 60 3.95 13.62 -4.77
C ARG A 60 3.47 13.00 -3.49
N LEU A 61 3.23 11.70 -3.54
CA LEU A 61 2.84 10.87 -2.41
C LEU A 61 4.01 9.97 -2.06
N PHE A 62 4.43 10.00 -0.80
CA PHE A 62 5.52 9.16 -0.30
C PHE A 62 4.97 8.16 0.71
N GLU A 63 5.14 6.88 0.44
CA GLU A 63 4.89 5.84 1.42
C GLU A 63 6.11 5.67 2.31
N LEU A 64 5.93 5.80 3.62
CA LEU A 64 7.00 5.87 4.60
C LEU A 64 6.83 4.85 5.72
N LYS A 65 7.94 4.27 6.19
CA LYS A 65 7.99 3.46 7.41
C LYS A 65 7.91 4.33 8.65
N HIS A 66 8.62 5.46 8.65
CA HIS A 66 8.69 6.44 9.74
C HIS A 66 8.55 7.85 9.18
N PRO A 67 7.91 8.79 9.91
CA PRO A 67 7.65 10.13 9.41
C PRO A 67 8.81 11.10 9.63
N VAL A 68 9.76 10.79 10.53
CA VAL A 68 10.77 11.73 11.05
C VAL A 68 11.64 12.34 9.97
N ALA A 69 12.13 11.54 9.02
CA ALA A 69 12.95 12.05 7.92
C ALA A 69 12.18 13.03 7.04
N PHE A 70 10.91 12.73 6.75
CA PHE A 70 10.03 13.60 5.97
C PHE A 70 9.71 14.91 6.70
N GLU A 71 9.41 14.85 7.99
CA GLU A 71 9.06 16.02 8.80
C GLU A 71 10.25 17.01 8.97
N ASN A 72 11.48 16.50 8.97
CA ASN A 72 12.68 17.30 9.14
C ASN A 72 13.39 17.68 7.83
N ALA A 73 12.99 17.12 6.70
CA ALA A 73 13.58 17.46 5.41
C ALA A 73 13.08 18.83 4.93
N ASP A 74 13.97 19.59 4.29
CA ASP A 74 13.57 20.80 3.59
C ASP A 74 12.88 20.48 2.24
N PHE A 75 12.16 21.46 1.72
CA PHE A 75 11.39 21.31 0.48
C PHE A 75 12.25 20.85 -0.70
N PHE A 76 13.41 21.45 -0.92
CA PHE A 76 14.26 21.13 -2.07
C PHE A 76 14.85 19.73 -1.98
N SER A 77 15.21 19.29 -0.78
CA SER A 77 15.64 17.91 -0.54
C SER A 77 14.55 16.90 -0.87
N LEU A 78 13.30 17.17 -0.52
CA LEU A 78 12.16 16.32 -0.88
C LEU A 78 11.82 16.41 -2.37
N TYR A 79 11.99 17.57 -2.99
CA TYR A 79 11.65 17.77 -4.38
C TYR A 79 12.68 17.17 -5.34
N GLU A 80 13.97 17.39 -5.10
CA GLU A 80 15.05 17.00 -6.00
C GLU A 80 15.70 15.66 -5.62
N HIS A 81 15.77 15.35 -4.33
CA HIS A 81 16.55 14.23 -3.78
C HIS A 81 15.76 13.37 -2.77
N ALA A 82 14.46 13.13 -3.06
CA ALA A 82 13.56 12.45 -2.13
C ALA A 82 14.09 11.06 -1.68
N LYS A 83 14.61 10.28 -2.61
CA LYS A 83 15.09 8.93 -2.30
C LYS A 83 16.27 8.92 -1.34
N GLU A 84 17.20 9.84 -1.49
CA GLU A 84 18.36 9.99 -0.62
C GLU A 84 17.95 10.60 0.73
N SER A 85 17.09 11.62 0.70
CA SER A 85 16.67 12.36 1.89
C SER A 85 15.76 11.52 2.81
N LEU A 86 14.96 10.64 2.23
CA LEU A 86 14.02 9.79 2.96
C LEU A 86 14.52 8.35 3.19
N ALA A 87 15.71 7.99 2.70
CA ALA A 87 16.29 6.69 2.99
C ALA A 87 16.65 6.56 4.48
N PRO A 88 16.43 5.43 5.13
CA PRO A 88 15.86 4.17 4.63
C PRO A 88 14.34 4.05 4.75
N ASP A 89 13.62 5.12 5.06
CA ASP A 89 12.20 5.10 5.43
C ASP A 89 11.24 5.08 4.23
N ILE A 90 11.70 5.51 3.04
CA ILE A 90 10.88 5.51 1.83
C ILE A 90 10.62 4.09 1.32
N VAL A 91 9.34 3.76 1.11
CA VAL A 91 8.89 2.47 0.57
C VAL A 91 8.48 2.61 -0.89
N ALA A 92 7.66 3.62 -1.19
CA ALA A 92 7.19 3.91 -2.53
C ALA A 92 6.94 5.41 -2.71
N MET A 93 6.89 5.84 -3.96
CA MET A 93 6.59 7.22 -4.34
C MET A 93 5.69 7.21 -5.58
N GLU A 94 4.62 7.99 -5.52
CA GLU A 94 3.73 8.26 -6.65
C GLU A 94 3.66 9.75 -6.93
N GLU A 95 3.41 10.11 -8.18
CA GLU A 95 3.30 11.48 -8.63
C GLU A 95 2.04 11.66 -9.48
N LEU A 96 1.32 12.74 -9.26
CA LEU A 96 0.15 13.11 -10.05
C LEU A 96 0.09 14.63 -10.28
N GLU A 97 -0.48 15.03 -11.39
CA GLU A 97 -0.80 16.44 -11.67
C GLU A 97 -2.23 16.74 -11.18
N LEU A 98 -2.38 17.84 -10.47
CA LEU A 98 -3.67 18.34 -10.00
C LEU A 98 -3.95 19.70 -10.62
N ARG A 99 -5.10 19.84 -11.26
CA ARG A 99 -5.51 21.08 -11.94
C ARG A 99 -6.38 21.95 -11.04
N PRO A 100 -6.40 23.27 -11.26
CA PRO A 100 -7.30 24.17 -10.54
C PRO A 100 -8.75 23.70 -10.60
N GLY A 101 -9.44 23.66 -9.45
CA GLY A 101 -10.83 23.22 -9.32
C GLY A 101 -11.06 21.70 -9.43
N GLU A 102 -10.01 20.91 -9.66
CA GLU A 102 -10.11 19.45 -9.82
C GLU A 102 -10.25 18.75 -8.47
N THR A 103 -11.01 17.67 -8.47
CA THR A 103 -11.05 16.70 -7.36
C THR A 103 -10.64 15.34 -7.89
N VAL A 104 -9.62 14.76 -7.27
CA VAL A 104 -9.12 13.43 -7.60
C VAL A 104 -9.31 12.51 -6.41
N GLU A 105 -9.91 11.35 -6.65
CA GLU A 105 -10.02 10.27 -5.66
C GLU A 105 -9.08 9.14 -6.04
N LEU A 106 -8.13 8.86 -5.14
CA LEU A 106 -7.13 7.81 -5.30
C LEU A 106 -7.43 6.65 -4.35
N LYS A 107 -7.39 5.45 -4.90
CA LYS A 107 -7.43 4.21 -4.12
C LYS A 107 -6.05 3.58 -4.18
N LEU A 108 -5.23 3.88 -3.18
CA LEU A 108 -3.88 3.38 -3.07
C LEU A 108 -3.86 2.02 -2.39
N SER A 109 -3.12 1.09 -2.97
CA SER A 109 -2.72 -0.15 -2.30
C SER A 109 -1.38 0.12 -1.65
N VAL A 110 -1.40 0.35 -0.34
CA VAL A 110 -0.20 0.71 0.43
C VAL A 110 0.67 -0.52 0.59
N GLU A 111 1.95 -0.39 0.27
CA GLU A 111 2.94 -1.45 0.38
C GLU A 111 3.08 -1.96 1.83
N GLU A 112 3.43 -3.22 1.97
CA GLU A 112 3.69 -3.81 3.28
C GLU A 112 4.85 -3.08 3.98
N GLY A 113 4.65 -2.71 5.24
CA GLY A 113 5.61 -1.94 6.03
C GLY A 113 5.44 -0.43 5.96
N SER A 114 4.58 0.09 5.07
CA SER A 114 4.23 1.52 5.05
C SER A 114 3.23 1.84 6.15
N LEU A 115 3.58 2.77 7.02
CA LEU A 115 2.74 3.21 8.14
C LEU A 115 2.26 4.66 7.98
N TYR A 116 2.92 5.44 7.11
CA TYR A 116 2.66 6.86 6.90
C TYR A 116 2.64 7.20 5.42
N VAL A 117 1.87 8.22 5.07
CA VAL A 117 1.88 8.81 3.73
C VAL A 117 2.23 10.29 3.86
N GLY A 118 3.35 10.68 3.26
CA GLY A 118 3.74 12.08 3.11
C GLY A 118 3.17 12.66 1.81
N VAL A 119 2.77 13.91 1.83
CA VAL A 119 2.24 14.62 0.65
C VAL A 119 3.05 15.87 0.43
N LEU A 120 3.59 16.04 -0.77
CA LEU A 120 4.30 17.23 -1.22
C LEU A 120 3.60 17.79 -2.45
N ALA A 121 3.24 19.06 -2.40
CA ALA A 121 2.70 19.79 -3.55
C ALA A 121 3.70 20.84 -4.03
N ALA A 122 4.05 20.79 -5.33
CA ALA A 122 5.10 21.64 -5.91
C ALA A 122 4.83 22.05 -7.36
#